data_061dba9cf9d49f7604fdf8beace39dce
#
_entry.id   061dba9cf9d49f7604fdf8beace39dce
#
_cell.length_a   1.000
_cell.length_b   1.000
_cell.length_c   1.000
_cell.angle_alpha   90.00
_cell.angle_beta   90.00
_cell.angle_gamma   90.00
#
_symmetry.space_group_name_H-M   'P 1'
#
loop_
_entity.id
_entity.type
_entity.pdbx_description
1 polymer ?
#
loop_
_entity_poly.entity_id
_entity_poly.type
_entity_poly.pdbx_seq_one_letter_code
_entity_poly.pdbx_strand_id
1 'polypeptide(L)'
;MVSLFHIGNTAVIPTLANCVSRYNFRSSKKISPNVEALLEKEFNKGIHSLEYYKGFQQKALNVKLGFTAFLLEQKRKGIVVAGYGAAAKGNTLLNYCGIKKDLVDFVVDANPNKQEKFLPASHIPVVNEEHLRLKKPGFVVIFPWNLKEEIIDQLAYIRNWGGRFVVPVPFLQIID
;
A
#
# COMPACT_ATOMS: atom_id res chain seq x y z
N MET A 1 3.64 20.21 12.73
CA MET A 1 2.38 20.91 13.04
C MET A 1 1.69 21.22 11.72
N VAL A 2 0.71 20.41 11.31
CA VAL A 2 -0.01 20.59 10.05
C VAL A 2 -1.19 21.50 10.36
N SER A 3 -1.14 22.74 9.88
CA SER A 3 -2.22 23.71 10.03
C SER A 3 -3.38 23.33 9.11
N LEU A 4 -4.49 22.91 9.68
CA LEU A 4 -5.77 22.77 8.98
C LEU A 4 -6.28 24.15 8.60
N PHE A 5 -6.25 24.49 7.33
CA PHE A 5 -6.94 25.70 6.83
C PHE A 5 -8.36 25.33 6.45
N HIS A 6 -9.31 25.89 7.22
CA HIS A 6 -10.73 25.92 6.85
C HIS A 6 -10.93 26.92 5.70
N ILE A 7 -11.34 26.45 4.54
CA ILE A 7 -11.91 27.26 3.49
C ILE A 7 -13.32 26.74 3.26
N GLY A 8 -14.29 27.42 3.89
CA GLY A 8 -15.71 27.07 3.76
C GLY A 8 -16.02 25.60 4.06
N ASN A 9 -17.11 25.23 4.58
CA ASN A 9 -17.54 23.91 5.13
C ASN A 9 -17.12 22.61 4.44
N THR A 10 -16.03 22.58 3.68
CA THR A 10 -15.46 21.39 3.01
C THR A 10 -14.00 21.24 3.34
N ALA A 11 -13.65 20.22 4.14
CA ALA A 11 -12.27 19.79 4.30
C ALA A 11 -11.78 19.20 2.97
N VAL A 12 -11.06 19.99 2.17
CA VAL A 12 -10.40 19.51 0.95
C VAL A 12 -9.07 18.92 1.36
N ILE A 13 -8.89 17.61 1.16
CA ILE A 13 -7.58 16.97 1.30
C ILE A 13 -6.68 17.53 0.19
N PRO A 14 -5.60 18.24 0.51
CA PRO A 14 -4.74 18.80 -0.53
C PRO A 14 -4.07 17.67 -1.29
N THR A 15 -4.26 17.64 -2.60
CA THR A 15 -3.50 16.77 -3.49
C THR A 15 -2.05 17.23 -3.59
N LEU A 16 -1.14 16.37 -4.04
CA LEU A 16 0.25 16.74 -4.28
C LEU A 16 0.38 17.96 -5.21
N ALA A 17 -0.46 18.04 -6.25
CA ALA A 17 -0.49 19.16 -7.17
C ALA A 17 -0.93 20.46 -6.48
N ASN A 18 -1.94 20.41 -5.62
CA ASN A 18 -2.36 21.56 -4.83
C ASN A 18 -1.28 22.02 -3.84
N CYS A 19 -0.52 21.11 -3.25
CA CYS A 19 0.62 21.45 -2.41
C CYS A 19 1.72 22.15 -3.20
N VAL A 20 2.07 21.66 -4.37
CA VAL A 20 3.07 22.24 -5.25
C VAL A 20 2.61 23.61 -5.78
N SER A 21 1.35 23.73 -6.20
CA SER A 21 0.77 25.00 -6.67
C SER A 21 0.81 26.07 -5.57
N ARG A 22 0.43 25.73 -4.34
CA ARG A 22 0.46 26.68 -3.19
C ARG A 22 1.90 27.08 -2.81
N TYR A 23 2.86 26.15 -2.92
CA TYR A 23 4.25 26.47 -2.67
C TYR A 23 4.80 27.43 -3.71
N ASN A 24 4.46 27.24 -5.00
CA ASN A 24 4.90 28.10 -6.09
C ASN A 24 4.22 29.47 -6.10
N PHE A 25 3.01 29.60 -5.54
CA PHE A 25 2.30 30.88 -5.44
C PHE A 25 3.04 31.91 -4.56
N ARG A 26 3.92 31.46 -3.67
CA ARG A 26 4.79 32.32 -2.85
C ARG A 26 6.21 32.52 -3.43
N SER A 27 6.51 31.94 -4.57
CA SER A 27 7.81 32.05 -5.21
C SER A 27 7.68 32.79 -6.54
N SER A 28 8.67 33.56 -6.91
CA SER A 28 8.78 34.23 -8.23
C SER A 28 9.02 33.23 -9.39
N LYS A 29 9.05 31.93 -9.11
CA LYS A 29 9.27 30.88 -10.12
C LYS A 29 7.99 30.64 -10.91
N LYS A 30 8.10 30.55 -12.22
CA LYS A 30 7.01 30.15 -13.11
C LYS A 30 6.53 28.75 -12.77
N ILE A 31 5.20 28.54 -12.74
CA ILE A 31 4.60 27.22 -12.58
C ILE A 31 5.00 26.35 -13.79
N SER A 32 5.44 25.12 -13.51
CA SER A 32 5.79 24.18 -14.56
C SER A 32 4.54 23.73 -15.34
N PRO A 33 4.60 23.58 -16.68
CA PRO A 33 3.49 23.01 -17.46
C PRO A 33 3.00 21.65 -16.95
N ASN A 34 3.88 20.85 -16.35
CA ASN A 34 3.51 19.58 -15.74
C ASN A 34 2.56 19.73 -14.55
N VAL A 35 2.66 20.84 -13.81
CA VAL A 35 1.74 21.13 -12.69
C VAL A 35 0.37 21.49 -13.24
N GLU A 36 0.30 22.30 -14.28
CA GLU A 36 -0.96 22.68 -14.93
C GLU A 36 -1.65 21.46 -15.53
N ALA A 37 -0.92 20.61 -16.25
CA ALA A 37 -1.45 19.35 -16.78
C ALA A 37 -1.96 18.40 -15.70
N LEU A 38 -1.27 18.34 -14.54
CA LEU A 38 -1.73 17.53 -13.42
C LEU A 38 -3.00 18.09 -12.77
N LEU A 39 -3.06 19.41 -12.59
CA LEU A 39 -4.27 20.09 -12.04
C LEU A 39 -5.48 19.88 -12.95
N GLU A 40 -5.30 20.03 -14.27
CA GLU A 40 -6.35 19.75 -15.24
C GLU A 40 -6.82 18.29 -15.18
N LYS A 41 -5.90 17.35 -15.10
CA LYS A 41 -6.22 15.92 -14.94
C LYS A 41 -6.98 15.64 -13.64
N GLU A 42 -6.61 16.28 -12.55
CA GLU A 42 -7.30 16.15 -11.26
C GLU A 42 -8.71 16.78 -11.32
N PHE A 43 -8.83 17.96 -11.94
CA PHE A 43 -10.11 18.63 -12.16
C PHE A 43 -11.06 17.76 -12.99
N ASN A 44 -10.60 17.24 -14.12
CA ASN A 44 -11.38 16.38 -15.00
C ASN A 44 -11.83 15.07 -14.34
N LYS A 45 -11.08 14.59 -13.33
CA LYS A 45 -11.47 13.46 -12.50
C LYS A 45 -12.46 13.80 -11.38
N GLY A 46 -12.75 15.07 -11.17
CA GLY A 46 -13.66 15.53 -10.13
C GLY A 46 -13.10 15.43 -8.70
N ILE A 47 -11.77 15.30 -8.52
CA ILE A 47 -11.11 15.14 -7.19
C ILE A 47 -11.43 16.32 -6.24
N HIS A 48 -11.80 17.48 -6.79
CA HIS A 48 -12.20 18.66 -6.04
C HIS A 48 -13.62 18.59 -5.45
N SER A 49 -14.41 17.59 -5.83
CA SER A 49 -15.82 17.44 -5.43
C SER A 49 -16.03 16.33 -4.40
N LEU A 50 -17.02 16.47 -3.52
CA LEU A 50 -17.41 15.42 -2.59
C LEU A 50 -17.95 14.17 -3.30
N GLU A 51 -18.52 14.35 -4.48
CA GLU A 51 -19.09 13.27 -5.30
C GLU A 51 -18.02 12.23 -5.64
N TYR A 52 -16.80 12.68 -5.97
CA TYR A 52 -15.65 11.79 -6.25
C TYR A 52 -15.36 10.83 -5.09
N TYR A 53 -15.59 11.27 -3.86
CA TYR A 53 -15.30 10.48 -2.66
C TYR A 53 -16.47 9.63 -2.17
N LYS A 54 -17.65 9.80 -2.76
CA LYS A 54 -18.78 8.92 -2.48
C LYS A 54 -18.40 7.48 -2.85
N GLY A 55 -18.72 6.55 -1.96
CA GLY A 55 -18.36 5.14 -2.14
C GLY A 55 -16.91 4.78 -1.78
N PHE A 56 -16.06 5.74 -1.38
CA PHE A 56 -14.68 5.43 -0.94
C PHE A 56 -14.67 4.45 0.24
N GLN A 57 -15.54 4.67 1.22
CA GLN A 57 -15.68 3.78 2.38
C GLN A 57 -16.01 2.35 1.96
N GLN A 58 -16.92 2.18 0.99
CA GLN A 58 -17.27 0.86 0.47
C GLN A 58 -16.10 0.21 -0.27
N LYS A 59 -15.32 0.97 -1.03
CA LYS A 59 -14.11 0.47 -1.69
C LYS A 59 -13.07 -0.01 -0.67
N ALA A 60 -12.84 0.78 0.39
CA ALA A 60 -11.93 0.39 1.47
C ALA A 60 -12.41 -0.87 2.20
N LEU A 61 -13.72 -0.98 2.45
CA LEU A 61 -14.32 -2.17 3.06
C LEU A 61 -14.16 -3.41 2.15
N ASN A 62 -14.36 -3.27 0.84
CA ASN A 62 -14.19 -4.36 -0.11
C ASN A 62 -12.74 -4.86 -0.13
N VAL A 63 -11.75 -3.96 -0.07
CA VAL A 63 -10.33 -4.34 0.08
C VAL A 63 -10.13 -5.14 1.37
N LYS A 64 -10.64 -4.65 2.49
CA LYS A 64 -10.54 -5.32 3.78
C LYS A 64 -11.13 -6.73 3.72
N LEU A 65 -12.37 -6.85 3.25
CA LEU A 65 -13.08 -8.14 3.21
C LEU A 65 -12.40 -9.12 2.25
N GLY A 66 -12.03 -8.68 1.04
CA GLY A 66 -11.35 -9.52 0.06
C GLY A 66 -9.99 -10.01 0.52
N PHE A 67 -9.17 -9.11 1.10
CA PHE A 67 -7.86 -9.48 1.59
C PHE A 67 -7.93 -10.41 2.81
N THR A 68 -8.82 -10.14 3.76
CA THR A 68 -9.01 -11.00 4.94
C THR A 68 -9.53 -12.37 4.55
N ALA A 69 -10.52 -12.45 3.65
CA ALA A 69 -11.07 -13.72 3.16
C ALA A 69 -9.98 -14.57 2.48
N PHE A 70 -9.16 -13.95 1.62
CA PHE A 70 -8.03 -14.62 0.98
C PHE A 70 -7.07 -15.21 2.02
N LEU A 71 -6.64 -14.43 3.01
CA LEU A 71 -5.70 -14.89 4.03
C LEU A 71 -6.27 -16.03 4.88
N LEU A 72 -7.54 -15.94 5.26
CA LEU A 72 -8.23 -17.01 6.00
C LEU A 72 -8.32 -18.30 5.18
N GLU A 73 -8.58 -18.20 3.87
CA GLU A 73 -8.59 -19.35 2.98
C GLU A 73 -7.21 -20.02 2.88
N GLN A 74 -6.13 -19.21 2.70
CA GLN A 74 -4.78 -19.78 2.65
C GLN A 74 -4.40 -20.42 3.99
N LYS A 75 -4.77 -19.80 5.10
CA LYS A 75 -4.53 -20.37 6.43
C LYS A 75 -5.22 -21.72 6.63
N ARG A 76 -6.47 -21.86 6.19
CA ARG A 76 -7.21 -23.15 6.24
C ARG A 76 -6.55 -24.23 5.39
N LYS A 77 -5.91 -23.84 4.28
CA LYS A 77 -5.14 -24.74 3.40
C LYS A 77 -3.74 -25.07 3.92
N GLY A 78 -3.31 -24.48 5.05
CA GLY A 78 -1.97 -24.62 5.59
C GLY A 78 -0.88 -23.95 4.75
N ILE A 79 -1.27 -23.01 3.88
CA ILE A 79 -0.32 -22.30 3.00
C ILE A 79 0.25 -21.10 3.75
N VAL A 80 1.57 -21.02 3.80
CA VAL A 80 2.30 -19.90 4.40
C VAL A 80 2.17 -18.66 3.51
N VAL A 81 1.78 -17.54 4.12
CA VAL A 81 1.70 -16.23 3.47
C VAL A 81 2.72 -15.29 4.13
N ALA A 82 3.61 -14.73 3.33
CA ALA A 82 4.55 -13.70 3.74
C ALA A 82 4.19 -12.35 3.13
N GLY A 83 4.69 -11.26 3.74
CA GLY A 83 4.63 -9.94 3.15
C GLY A 83 6.00 -9.49 2.63
N TYR A 84 6.02 -8.56 1.69
CA TYR A 84 7.23 -7.86 1.25
C TYR A 84 7.04 -6.35 1.36
N GLY A 85 8.03 -5.68 1.98
CA GLY A 85 8.07 -4.25 2.21
C GLY A 85 7.38 -3.84 3.52
N ALA A 86 8.15 -3.63 4.59
CA ALA A 86 7.67 -3.06 5.85
C ALA A 86 7.42 -1.54 5.71
N ALA A 87 6.49 -1.18 4.81
CA ALA A 87 6.12 0.18 4.47
C ALA A 87 4.95 0.68 5.32
N ALA A 88 4.89 1.99 5.59
CA ALA A 88 3.83 2.60 6.39
C ALA A 88 2.42 2.26 5.87
N LYS A 89 2.21 2.33 4.54
CA LYS A 89 0.91 1.99 3.93
C LYS A 89 0.53 0.51 4.09
N GLY A 90 1.49 -0.40 4.05
CA GLY A 90 1.25 -1.82 4.34
C GLY A 90 0.84 -2.03 5.78
N ASN A 91 1.54 -1.37 6.71
CA ASN A 91 1.18 -1.42 8.12
C ASN A 91 -0.23 -0.84 8.39
N THR A 92 -0.59 0.26 7.72
CA THR A 92 -1.95 0.83 7.79
C THR A 92 -3.00 -0.17 7.30
N LEU A 93 -2.75 -0.84 6.17
CA LEU A 93 -3.64 -1.86 5.62
C LEU A 93 -3.82 -3.04 6.57
N LEU A 94 -2.72 -3.59 7.09
CA LEU A 94 -2.75 -4.71 8.04
C LEU A 94 -3.57 -4.38 9.29
N ASN A 95 -3.34 -3.20 9.87
CA ASN A 95 -4.08 -2.75 11.05
C ASN A 95 -5.56 -2.49 10.75
N TYR A 96 -5.87 -1.85 9.62
CA TYR A 96 -7.25 -1.63 9.18
C TYR A 96 -8.01 -2.96 8.97
N CYS A 97 -7.34 -3.96 8.43
CA CYS A 97 -7.90 -5.30 8.24
C CYS A 97 -7.94 -6.14 9.52
N GLY A 98 -7.22 -5.75 10.57
CA GLY A 98 -7.08 -6.54 11.79
C GLY A 98 -6.15 -7.76 11.63
N ILE A 99 -5.26 -7.73 10.64
CA ILE A 99 -4.36 -8.84 10.32
C ILE A 99 -3.15 -8.82 11.25
N LYS A 100 -2.83 -10.00 11.79
CA LYS A 100 -1.68 -10.23 12.68
C LYS A 100 -0.85 -11.42 12.20
N LYS A 101 0.11 -11.83 13.03
CA LYS A 101 1.05 -12.94 12.75
C LYS A 101 0.36 -14.28 12.46
N ASP A 102 -0.85 -14.46 12.91
CA ASP A 102 -1.66 -15.67 12.67
C ASP A 102 -2.05 -15.85 11.18
N LEU A 103 -2.14 -14.75 10.41
CA LEU A 103 -2.53 -14.75 9.00
C LEU A 103 -1.39 -14.40 8.04
N VAL A 104 -0.44 -13.56 8.48
CA VAL A 104 0.79 -13.24 7.74
C VAL A 104 1.96 -13.57 8.66
N ASP A 105 2.72 -14.60 8.31
CA ASP A 105 3.72 -15.18 9.20
C ASP A 105 4.90 -14.24 9.46
N PHE A 106 5.35 -13.51 8.44
CA PHE A 106 6.46 -12.55 8.50
C PHE A 106 6.39 -11.55 7.34
N VAL A 107 7.12 -10.44 7.47
CA VAL A 107 7.30 -9.46 6.40
C VAL A 107 8.79 -9.30 6.12
N VAL A 108 9.16 -9.34 4.84
CA VAL A 108 10.53 -9.09 4.39
C VAL A 108 10.71 -7.60 4.07
N ASP A 109 11.83 -7.03 4.48
CA ASP A 109 12.24 -5.69 4.05
C ASP A 109 13.74 -5.67 3.77
N ALA A 110 14.14 -5.01 2.68
CA ALA A 110 15.55 -4.88 2.29
C ALA A 110 16.35 -3.97 3.23
N ASN A 111 15.68 -3.08 3.97
CA ASN A 111 16.35 -2.16 4.88
C ASN A 111 16.76 -2.86 6.19
N PRO A 112 18.09 -3.00 6.47
CA PRO A 112 18.57 -3.70 7.66
C PRO A 112 18.11 -3.01 8.97
N ASN A 113 17.85 -1.71 8.95
CA ASN A 113 17.37 -1.00 10.13
C ASN A 113 15.94 -1.37 10.55
N LYS A 114 15.18 -2.03 9.68
CA LYS A 114 13.84 -2.54 9.97
C LYS A 114 13.83 -4.02 10.34
N GLN A 115 14.83 -4.77 9.91
CA GLN A 115 14.96 -6.18 10.20
C GLN A 115 15.11 -6.44 11.70
N GLU A 116 14.75 -7.63 12.16
CA GLU A 116 14.74 -8.04 13.58
C GLU A 116 13.79 -7.22 14.47
N LYS A 117 12.86 -6.48 13.86
CA LYS A 117 11.83 -5.70 14.53
C LYS A 117 10.45 -6.25 14.21
N PHE A 118 9.44 -5.64 14.78
CA PHE A 118 8.05 -5.99 14.56
C PHE A 118 7.28 -4.84 13.95
N LEU A 119 6.33 -5.14 13.08
CA LEU A 119 5.39 -4.14 12.60
C LEU A 119 4.53 -3.63 13.77
N PRO A 120 4.31 -2.30 13.88
CA PRO A 120 3.49 -1.72 14.93
C PRO A 120 2.08 -2.29 14.95
N ALA A 121 1.56 -2.58 16.14
CA ALA A 121 0.24 -3.13 16.45
C ALA A 121 -0.04 -4.55 15.93
N SER A 122 0.38 -4.91 14.73
CA SER A 122 0.21 -6.27 14.19
C SER A 122 1.19 -7.29 14.79
N HIS A 123 2.33 -6.83 15.30
CA HIS A 123 3.43 -7.66 15.84
C HIS A 123 3.95 -8.72 14.85
N ILE A 124 3.81 -8.48 13.55
CA ILE A 124 4.39 -9.34 12.52
C ILE A 124 5.90 -9.08 12.47
N PRO A 125 6.76 -10.12 12.54
CA PRO A 125 8.20 -9.95 12.51
C PRO A 125 8.67 -9.46 11.13
N VAL A 126 9.63 -8.54 11.11
CA VAL A 126 10.31 -8.07 9.92
C VAL A 126 11.65 -8.78 9.81
N VAL A 127 11.87 -9.44 8.68
CA VAL A 127 13.03 -10.29 8.44
C VAL A 127 13.75 -9.90 7.15
N ASN A 128 14.94 -10.46 6.92
CA ASN A 128 15.68 -10.30 5.66
C ASN A 128 15.11 -11.18 4.54
N GLU A 129 15.56 -10.94 3.31
CA GLU A 129 15.08 -11.67 2.12
C GLU A 129 15.46 -13.16 2.12
N GLU A 130 16.57 -13.53 2.77
CA GLU A 130 16.99 -14.93 2.87
C GLU A 130 15.92 -15.81 3.52
N HIS A 131 15.13 -15.23 4.42
CA HIS A 131 14.01 -15.92 5.07
C HIS A 131 12.91 -16.37 4.08
N LEU A 132 12.72 -15.66 2.95
CA LEU A 132 11.82 -16.13 1.87
C LEU A 132 12.34 -17.43 1.25
N ARG A 133 13.64 -17.51 0.99
CA ARG A 133 14.29 -18.70 0.39
C ARG A 133 14.21 -19.92 1.30
N LEU A 134 14.33 -19.68 2.61
CA LEU A 134 14.22 -20.73 3.63
C LEU A 134 12.78 -21.22 3.81
N LYS A 135 11.82 -20.32 3.93
CA LYS A 135 10.42 -20.65 4.27
C LYS A 135 9.58 -21.01 3.06
N LYS A 136 9.98 -20.58 1.86
CA LYS A 136 9.30 -20.85 0.60
C LYS A 136 7.79 -20.65 0.68
N PRO A 137 7.30 -19.44 1.06
CA PRO A 137 5.87 -19.18 1.20
C PRO A 137 5.13 -19.40 -0.12
N GLY A 138 3.91 -19.90 -0.05
CA GLY A 138 3.08 -20.07 -1.24
C GLY A 138 2.58 -18.74 -1.81
N PHE A 139 2.52 -17.70 -0.98
CA PHE A 139 2.17 -16.35 -1.41
C PHE A 139 3.04 -15.29 -0.76
N VAL A 140 3.40 -14.26 -1.56
CA VAL A 140 4.09 -13.06 -1.11
C VAL A 140 3.23 -11.84 -1.39
N VAL A 141 2.72 -11.20 -0.34
CA VAL A 141 1.91 -9.98 -0.42
C VAL A 141 2.81 -8.77 -0.60
N ILE A 142 2.65 -8.03 -1.69
CA ILE A 142 3.41 -6.81 -1.97
C ILE A 142 2.71 -5.62 -1.33
N PHE A 143 3.28 -5.08 -0.24
CA PHE A 143 2.74 -3.90 0.43
C PHE A 143 3.09 -2.58 -0.27
N PRO A 144 4.28 -2.39 -0.88
CA PRO A 144 4.54 -1.26 -1.75
C PRO A 144 3.91 -1.46 -3.14
N TRP A 145 2.58 -1.59 -3.24
CA TRP A 145 1.87 -1.94 -4.50
C TRP A 145 2.13 -1.00 -5.68
N ASN A 146 2.61 0.23 -5.43
CA ASN A 146 3.05 1.16 -6.48
C ASN A 146 4.39 0.75 -7.13
N LEU A 147 5.16 -0.12 -6.50
CA LEU A 147 6.43 -0.68 -6.98
C LEU A 147 6.28 -2.17 -7.31
N LYS A 148 5.05 -2.63 -7.58
CA LYS A 148 4.77 -4.06 -7.74
C LYS A 148 5.60 -4.69 -8.85
N GLU A 149 5.77 -4.03 -9.99
CA GLU A 149 6.50 -4.56 -11.15
C GLU A 149 7.99 -4.79 -10.78
N GLU A 150 8.63 -3.79 -10.18
CA GLU A 150 10.02 -3.87 -9.72
C GLU A 150 10.21 -5.00 -8.69
N ILE A 151 9.29 -5.13 -7.75
CA ILE A 151 9.36 -6.17 -6.71
C ILE A 151 9.13 -7.57 -7.30
N ILE A 152 8.21 -7.70 -8.26
CA ILE A 152 7.97 -8.95 -8.96
C ILE A 152 9.22 -9.41 -9.71
N ASP A 153 9.88 -8.50 -10.41
CA ASP A 153 11.13 -8.79 -11.12
C ASP A 153 12.24 -9.17 -10.15
N GLN A 154 12.43 -8.42 -9.07
CA GLN A 154 13.41 -8.70 -8.03
C GLN A 154 13.21 -10.07 -7.39
N LEU A 155 11.98 -10.45 -7.09
CA LEU A 155 11.63 -11.67 -6.38
C LEU A 155 11.16 -12.79 -7.32
N ALA A 156 11.41 -12.70 -8.63
CA ALA A 156 10.95 -13.68 -9.62
C ALA A 156 11.30 -15.13 -9.25
N TYR A 157 12.37 -15.30 -8.49
CA TYR A 157 12.84 -16.62 -8.02
C TYR A 157 11.84 -17.36 -7.12
N ILE A 158 10.83 -16.70 -6.53
CA ILE A 158 9.82 -17.39 -5.71
C ILE A 158 9.01 -18.38 -6.53
N ARG A 159 8.90 -18.16 -7.83
CA ARG A 159 8.23 -19.08 -8.78
C ARG A 159 8.91 -20.45 -8.85
N ASN A 160 10.20 -20.56 -8.52
CA ASN A 160 10.94 -21.83 -8.54
C ASN A 160 10.38 -22.87 -7.56
N TRP A 161 9.60 -22.45 -6.56
CA TRP A 161 8.90 -23.38 -5.65
C TRP A 161 7.37 -23.24 -5.71
N GLY A 162 6.83 -22.59 -6.77
CA GLY A 162 5.40 -22.38 -6.96
C GLY A 162 4.83 -21.22 -6.13
N GLY A 163 5.69 -20.32 -5.61
CA GLY A 163 5.28 -19.10 -4.93
C GLY A 163 4.65 -18.11 -5.89
N ARG A 164 3.61 -17.41 -5.46
CA ARG A 164 2.87 -16.40 -6.23
C ARG A 164 2.82 -15.07 -5.49
N PHE A 165 2.65 -13.99 -6.25
CA PHE A 165 2.51 -12.66 -5.69
C PHE A 165 1.05 -12.30 -5.45
N VAL A 166 0.82 -11.45 -4.44
CA VAL A 166 -0.50 -10.91 -4.14
C VAL A 166 -0.41 -9.40 -3.95
N VAL A 167 -1.27 -8.68 -4.65
CA VAL A 167 -1.43 -7.23 -4.51
C VAL A 167 -2.84 -6.96 -3.97
N PRO A 168 -2.98 -6.42 -2.75
CA PRO A 168 -4.29 -6.28 -2.11
C PRO A 168 -5.08 -5.03 -2.53
N VAL A 169 -4.43 -4.02 -3.12
CA VAL A 169 -5.02 -2.70 -3.42
C VAL A 169 -4.81 -2.34 -4.88
N PRO A 170 -5.80 -1.78 -5.60
CA PRO A 170 -7.16 -1.35 -5.17
C PRO A 170 -8.16 -2.50 -5.02
N PHE A 171 -7.85 -3.66 -5.51
CA PHE A 171 -8.57 -4.93 -5.36
C PHE A 171 -7.54 -6.07 -5.34
N LEU A 172 -7.92 -7.18 -4.75
CA LEU A 172 -7.02 -8.33 -4.63
C LEU A 172 -6.67 -8.88 -6.02
N GLN A 173 -5.38 -8.96 -6.29
CA GLN A 173 -4.80 -9.57 -7.49
C GLN A 173 -3.81 -10.64 -7.08
N ILE A 174 -3.91 -11.82 -7.68
CA ILE A 174 -2.90 -12.88 -7.60
C ILE A 174 -2.15 -12.87 -8.93
N ILE A 175 -0.83 -12.87 -8.86
CA ILE A 175 0.07 -12.77 -10.03
C ILE A 175 1.01 -13.97 -9.96
N ASP A 176 1.04 -14.74 -11.04
CA ASP A 176 1.89 -15.92 -11.22
C ASP A 176 3.32 -15.58 -11.61
#